data_65b9ebebba64779a3c5d713f96557da1
#
_entry.id   65b9ebebba64779a3c5d713f96557da1
#
_cell.length_a   1.000
_cell.length_b   1.000
_cell.length_c   1.000
_cell.angle_alpha   90.00
_cell.angle_beta   90.00
_cell.angle_gamma   90.00
#
_symmetry.space_group_name_H-M   'P 1'
#
loop_
_entity.id
_entity.type
_entity.pdbx_description
1 polymer ?
#
loop_
_entity_poly.entity_id
_entity_poly.type
_entity_poly.pdbx_seq_one_letter_code
_entity_poly.pdbx_strand_id
1 'polypeptide(L)'
;MNFTVRTLDVHLEVPFQISRAVRTEKRVVLVELAEGSRISRGEASPDPFFKETTESLEADVRTALDLVPDDAADLATLKLRLDERFPHGGAAACALDILGHDRAAQAAGVPLRSFLGLAGREAPPTSFTIGIAEPRVMAERAAAAAAKGFSVLKVKLGHGDAEVEVLSLIRERFAGTIRVDPNAAWTPDEAPARIERIARFEIEFVEQPTPTDDIDGLRYVRERSALPIVADEAAVRLPDVERLSGACHGINVKLQKCGGIAEARAMIARAHDLGMKVMLGCRAAETSVAIAAAAHLAPSVEWADLDGNLLIVDDPFRAVPVVNGRFVFSDRTGLGAVPA
;
A
#
# COMPACT_ATOMS: atom_id res chain seq x y z
N MET A 1 6.79 -27.94 10.36
CA MET A 1 7.20 -26.50 10.38
C MET A 1 6.85 -25.88 11.74
N ASN A 2 7.66 -24.93 12.25
CA ASN A 2 7.42 -24.29 13.54
C ASN A 2 6.92 -22.85 13.33
N PHE A 3 5.59 -22.69 13.34
CA PHE A 3 4.93 -21.40 13.15
C PHE A 3 4.62 -20.72 14.47
N THR A 4 4.75 -19.40 14.50
CA THR A 4 4.25 -18.52 15.55
C THR A 4 3.32 -17.48 14.93
N VAL A 5 2.13 -17.31 15.50
CA VAL A 5 1.18 -16.25 15.12
C VAL A 5 0.89 -15.42 16.36
N ARG A 6 1.11 -14.12 16.25
CA ARG A 6 0.89 -13.17 17.35
C ARG A 6 0.36 -11.84 16.84
N THR A 7 -0.32 -11.11 17.69
CA THR A 7 -0.75 -9.74 17.44
C THR A 7 0.30 -8.74 17.95
N LEU A 8 0.41 -7.61 17.25
CA LEU A 8 1.27 -6.49 17.62
C LEU A 8 0.44 -5.23 17.65
N ASP A 9 0.47 -4.51 18.77
CA ASP A 9 -0.08 -3.15 18.83
C ASP A 9 1.00 -2.19 18.35
N VAL A 10 0.65 -1.28 17.42
CA VAL A 10 1.52 -0.23 16.90
C VAL A 10 0.82 1.10 17.02
N HIS A 11 1.55 2.14 17.38
CA HIS A 11 1.00 3.47 17.69
C HIS A 11 1.46 4.49 16.65
N LEU A 12 0.52 5.30 16.19
CA LEU A 12 0.80 6.38 15.25
C LEU A 12 1.44 7.57 15.97
N GLU A 13 2.42 8.21 15.33
CA GLU A 13 3.09 9.43 15.85
C GLU A 13 2.07 10.57 16.06
N VAL A 14 1.09 10.67 15.17
CA VAL A 14 -0.02 11.62 15.25
C VAL A 14 -1.31 10.93 14.84
N PRO A 15 -2.49 11.39 15.32
CA PRO A 15 -3.76 10.88 14.83
C PRO A 15 -3.82 10.96 13.30
N PHE A 16 -4.11 9.83 12.65
CA PHE A 16 -4.21 9.73 11.21
C PHE A 16 -5.68 9.71 10.79
N GLN A 17 -6.10 10.76 10.11
CA GLN A 17 -7.47 10.94 9.66
C GLN A 17 -7.58 10.87 8.14
N ILE A 18 -8.55 10.10 7.68
CA ILE A 18 -9.04 10.05 6.30
C ILE A 18 -10.51 10.45 6.28
N SER A 19 -11.14 10.53 5.11
CA SER A 19 -12.55 10.94 4.96
C SER A 19 -13.54 10.15 5.85
N ARG A 20 -13.26 8.88 6.15
CA ARG A 20 -14.16 7.94 6.83
C ARG A 20 -13.69 7.42 8.20
N ALA A 21 -12.48 7.77 8.64
CA ALA A 21 -11.92 7.22 9.88
C ALA A 21 -10.83 8.10 10.49
N VAL A 22 -10.66 8.00 11.81
CA VAL A 22 -9.51 8.52 12.57
C VAL A 22 -8.89 7.35 13.33
N ARG A 23 -7.56 7.24 13.31
CA ARG A 23 -6.81 6.20 14.01
C ARG A 23 -5.64 6.80 14.78
N THR A 24 -5.37 6.27 15.97
CA THR A 24 -4.21 6.60 16.80
C THR A 24 -3.31 5.39 17.03
N GLU A 25 -3.85 4.21 16.82
CA GLU A 25 -3.17 2.92 16.97
C GLU A 25 -3.74 1.92 15.97
N LYS A 26 -3.03 0.82 15.79
CA LYS A 26 -3.49 -0.33 15.01
C LYS A 26 -2.92 -1.62 15.60
N ARG A 27 -3.70 -2.68 15.56
CA ARG A 27 -3.25 -4.04 15.90
C ARG A 27 -3.14 -4.86 14.64
N VAL A 28 -1.92 -5.34 14.33
CA VAL A 28 -1.62 -6.19 13.17
C VAL A 28 -1.34 -7.62 13.61
N VAL A 29 -1.48 -8.58 12.69
CA VAL A 29 -1.16 -9.99 12.92
C VAL A 29 0.15 -10.31 12.24
N LEU A 30 1.14 -10.77 13.01
CA LEU A 30 2.42 -11.26 12.53
C LEU A 30 2.40 -12.78 12.50
N VAL A 31 2.83 -13.37 11.40
CA VAL A 31 3.14 -14.80 11.29
C VAL A 31 4.64 -14.97 11.04
N GLU A 32 5.27 -15.87 11.79
CA GLU A 32 6.68 -16.23 11.68
C GLU A 32 6.83 -17.74 11.52
N LEU A 33 7.76 -18.16 10.67
CA LEU A 33 8.17 -19.56 10.49
C LEU A 33 9.67 -19.66 10.79
N ALA A 34 10.01 -20.46 11.82
CA ALA A 34 11.39 -20.74 12.20
C ALA A 34 11.89 -22.05 11.56
N GLU A 35 13.02 -21.96 10.82
CA GLU A 35 13.71 -23.08 10.20
C GLU A 35 15.22 -22.96 10.44
N GLY A 36 15.70 -23.66 11.49
CA GLY A 36 17.07 -23.52 11.97
C GLY A 36 17.34 -22.09 12.46
N SER A 37 18.30 -21.39 11.86
CA SER A 37 18.61 -19.99 12.17
C SER A 37 17.80 -18.97 11.37
N ARG A 38 17.01 -19.41 10.39
CA ARG A 38 16.18 -18.53 9.57
C ARG A 38 14.81 -18.31 10.18
N ILE A 39 14.30 -17.09 10.11
CA ILE A 39 12.94 -16.75 10.49
C ILE A 39 12.31 -16.01 9.32
N SER A 40 11.33 -16.64 8.69
CA SER A 40 10.53 -16.02 7.63
C SER A 40 9.29 -15.37 8.21
N ARG A 41 8.88 -14.22 7.66
CA ARG A 41 7.83 -13.37 8.24
C ARG A 41 6.77 -12.99 7.24
N GLY A 42 5.55 -12.80 7.75
CA GLY A 42 4.46 -12.17 7.04
C GLY A 42 3.57 -11.40 7.99
N GLU A 43 2.85 -10.41 7.46
CA GLU A 43 1.99 -9.53 8.25
C GLU A 43 0.62 -9.38 7.60
N ALA A 44 -0.44 -9.51 8.43
CA ALA A 44 -1.81 -9.14 8.07
C ALA A 44 -2.21 -7.87 8.83
N SER A 45 -2.55 -6.83 8.07
CA SER A 45 -2.94 -5.53 8.58
C SER A 45 -4.43 -5.30 8.30
N PRO A 46 -5.33 -5.29 9.33
CA PRO A 46 -6.77 -5.23 9.14
C PRO A 46 -7.23 -3.88 8.59
N ASP A 47 -8.29 -3.90 7.77
CA ASP A 47 -9.03 -2.70 7.40
C ASP A 47 -10.55 -2.95 7.47
N PRO A 48 -11.28 -2.21 8.33
CA PRO A 48 -12.74 -2.32 8.45
C PRO A 48 -13.50 -2.06 7.14
N PHE A 49 -12.92 -1.31 6.20
CA PHE A 49 -13.51 -1.13 4.88
C PHE A 49 -13.72 -2.47 4.15
N PHE A 50 -12.79 -3.41 4.33
CA PHE A 50 -12.86 -4.77 3.81
C PHE A 50 -13.46 -5.76 4.81
N LYS A 51 -14.11 -5.26 5.89
CA LYS A 51 -14.74 -6.06 6.97
C LYS A 51 -13.74 -6.96 7.72
N GLU A 52 -12.48 -6.57 7.76
CA GLU A 52 -11.42 -7.27 8.49
C GLU A 52 -11.27 -6.72 9.90
N THR A 53 -11.12 -7.60 10.88
CA THR A 53 -10.69 -7.30 12.26
C THR A 53 -9.41 -8.06 12.58
N THR A 54 -8.69 -7.65 13.62
CA THR A 54 -7.48 -8.36 14.07
C THR A 54 -7.80 -9.80 14.46
N GLU A 55 -8.93 -10.01 15.17
CA GLU A 55 -9.36 -11.33 15.63
C GLU A 55 -9.72 -12.25 14.46
N SER A 56 -10.44 -11.74 13.44
CA SER A 56 -10.76 -12.52 12.24
C SER A 56 -9.50 -12.90 11.47
N LEU A 57 -8.57 -11.94 11.30
CA LEU A 57 -7.31 -12.20 10.59
C LEU A 57 -6.40 -13.18 11.36
N GLU A 58 -6.32 -13.07 12.69
CA GLU A 58 -5.56 -14.04 13.50
C GLU A 58 -6.12 -15.45 13.36
N ALA A 59 -7.44 -15.60 13.43
CA ALA A 59 -8.11 -16.90 13.24
C ALA A 59 -7.88 -17.44 11.82
N ASP A 60 -8.04 -16.62 10.79
CA ASP A 60 -7.82 -17.00 9.40
C ASP A 60 -6.37 -17.43 9.15
N VAL A 61 -5.38 -16.65 9.63
CA VAL A 61 -3.95 -17.01 9.51
C VAL A 61 -3.66 -18.33 10.23
N ARG A 62 -4.13 -18.51 11.48
CA ARG A 62 -3.89 -19.74 12.26
C ARG A 62 -4.47 -20.98 11.59
N THR A 63 -5.67 -20.87 11.01
CA THR A 63 -6.35 -22.00 10.35
C THR A 63 -5.82 -22.30 8.95
N ALA A 64 -4.96 -21.45 8.40
CA ALA A 64 -4.42 -21.58 7.05
C ALA A 64 -2.90 -21.86 7.01
N LEU A 65 -2.26 -22.15 8.14
CA LEU A 65 -0.81 -22.41 8.20
C LEU A 65 -0.40 -23.67 7.43
N ASP A 66 -1.28 -24.65 7.31
CA ASP A 66 -1.08 -25.89 6.57
C ASP A 66 -1.11 -25.69 5.04
N LEU A 67 -1.55 -24.54 4.56
CA LEU A 67 -1.48 -24.16 3.14
C LEU A 67 -0.04 -23.90 2.67
N VAL A 68 0.88 -23.56 3.61
CA VAL A 68 2.29 -23.30 3.29
C VAL A 68 2.97 -24.64 2.94
N PRO A 69 3.51 -24.79 1.70
CA PRO A 69 4.15 -26.05 1.28
C PRO A 69 5.42 -26.36 2.07
N ASP A 70 5.77 -27.65 2.17
CA ASP A 70 7.06 -28.07 2.77
C ASP A 70 8.25 -27.57 1.94
N ASP A 71 8.16 -27.59 0.61
CA ASP A 71 9.15 -27.00 -0.26
C ASP A 71 9.01 -25.48 -0.29
N ALA A 72 10.06 -24.78 0.12
CA ALA A 72 10.11 -23.31 0.12
C ALA A 72 10.01 -22.71 -1.30
N ALA A 73 10.40 -23.45 -2.34
CA ALA A 73 10.36 -22.97 -3.71
C ALA A 73 8.97 -23.11 -4.36
N ASP A 74 8.06 -23.88 -3.76
CA ASP A 74 6.74 -24.16 -4.34
C ASP A 74 5.71 -23.06 -4.07
N LEU A 75 6.03 -21.85 -4.53
CA LEU A 75 5.13 -20.69 -4.45
C LEU A 75 3.89 -20.83 -5.33
N ALA A 76 3.94 -21.68 -6.37
CA ALA A 76 2.79 -21.91 -7.24
C ALA A 76 1.67 -22.67 -6.48
N THR A 77 2.02 -23.72 -5.75
CA THR A 77 1.09 -24.44 -4.88
C THR A 77 0.57 -23.56 -3.76
N LEU A 78 1.44 -22.74 -3.14
CA LEU A 78 1.01 -21.77 -2.13
C LEU A 78 -0.06 -20.82 -2.68
N LYS A 79 0.20 -20.20 -3.84
CA LYS A 79 -0.74 -19.29 -4.50
C LYS A 79 -2.09 -19.96 -4.78
N LEU A 80 -2.06 -21.18 -5.35
CA LEU A 80 -3.28 -21.92 -5.66
C LEU A 80 -4.12 -22.17 -4.40
N ARG A 81 -3.51 -22.68 -3.33
CA ARG A 81 -4.19 -22.96 -2.05
C ARG A 81 -4.73 -21.69 -1.39
N LEU A 82 -3.97 -20.57 -1.47
CA LEU A 82 -4.43 -19.28 -0.96
C LEU A 82 -5.63 -18.74 -1.75
N ASP A 83 -5.66 -18.90 -3.08
CA ASP A 83 -6.79 -18.51 -3.91
C ASP A 83 -8.06 -19.31 -3.62
N GLU A 84 -7.91 -20.62 -3.39
CA GLU A 84 -9.02 -21.48 -3.00
C GLU A 84 -9.60 -21.10 -1.63
N ARG A 85 -8.73 -20.82 -0.65
CA ARG A 85 -9.14 -20.50 0.72
C ARG A 85 -9.62 -19.05 0.87
N PHE A 86 -9.01 -18.10 0.12
CA PHE A 86 -9.27 -16.68 0.17
C PHE A 86 -9.55 -16.12 -1.24
N PRO A 87 -10.69 -16.47 -1.84
CA PRO A 87 -10.99 -16.12 -3.25
C PRO A 87 -11.10 -14.61 -3.50
N HIS A 88 -11.28 -13.83 -2.44
CA HIS A 88 -11.34 -12.36 -2.50
C HIS A 88 -10.01 -11.68 -2.10
N GLY A 89 -8.94 -12.45 -1.89
CA GLY A 89 -7.66 -11.91 -1.39
C GLY A 89 -7.72 -11.58 0.10
N GLY A 90 -7.26 -10.38 0.46
CA GLY A 90 -7.28 -9.88 1.83
C GLY A 90 -5.99 -10.12 2.62
N ALA A 91 -5.97 -9.58 3.84
CA ALA A 91 -4.74 -9.47 4.61
C ALA A 91 -4.24 -10.82 5.15
N ALA A 92 -5.12 -11.80 5.44
CA ALA A 92 -4.68 -13.12 5.88
C ALA A 92 -3.92 -13.87 4.76
N ALA A 93 -4.44 -13.86 3.53
CA ALA A 93 -3.73 -14.41 2.37
C ALA A 93 -2.40 -13.69 2.15
N CYS A 94 -2.40 -12.35 2.27
CA CYS A 94 -1.21 -11.52 2.13
C CYS A 94 -0.10 -11.92 3.12
N ALA A 95 -0.44 -12.14 4.38
CA ALA A 95 0.54 -12.55 5.39
C ALA A 95 1.23 -13.87 5.03
N LEU A 96 0.46 -14.87 4.60
CA LEU A 96 0.99 -16.19 4.23
C LEU A 96 1.79 -16.15 2.91
N ASP A 97 1.35 -15.34 1.95
CA ASP A 97 2.06 -15.13 0.68
C ASP A 97 3.40 -14.40 0.90
N ILE A 98 3.43 -13.34 1.72
CA ILE A 98 4.67 -12.64 2.10
C ILE A 98 5.62 -13.60 2.80
N LEU A 99 5.13 -14.37 3.79
CA LEU A 99 5.94 -15.37 4.50
C LEU A 99 6.53 -16.40 3.53
N GLY A 100 5.74 -16.90 2.58
CA GLY A 100 6.21 -17.85 1.57
C GLY A 100 7.30 -17.27 0.68
N HIS A 101 7.14 -16.04 0.21
CA HIS A 101 8.13 -15.36 -0.60
C HIS A 101 9.41 -15.01 0.18
N ASP A 102 9.28 -14.59 1.44
CA ASP A 102 10.42 -14.36 2.34
C ASP A 102 11.22 -15.66 2.55
N ARG A 103 10.50 -16.75 2.85
CA ARG A 103 11.09 -18.09 3.00
C ARG A 103 11.84 -18.54 1.76
N ALA A 104 11.22 -18.42 0.57
CA ALA A 104 11.83 -18.83 -0.70
C ALA A 104 13.09 -18.01 -1.01
N ALA A 105 13.04 -16.69 -0.81
CA ALA A 105 14.20 -15.83 -1.03
C ALA A 105 15.32 -16.10 -0.02
N GLN A 106 15.01 -16.37 1.26
CA GLN A 106 16.01 -16.78 2.27
C GLN A 106 16.60 -18.15 1.94
N ALA A 107 15.82 -19.12 1.45
CA ALA A 107 16.30 -20.44 1.02
C ALA A 107 17.22 -20.32 -0.20
N ALA A 108 16.94 -19.41 -1.12
CA ALA A 108 17.79 -19.08 -2.26
C ALA A 108 19.03 -18.24 -1.90
N GLY A 109 19.14 -17.75 -0.67
CA GLY A 109 20.27 -16.95 -0.19
C GLY A 109 20.34 -15.53 -0.79
N VAL A 110 19.22 -14.97 -1.25
CA VAL A 110 19.18 -13.66 -1.93
C VAL A 110 18.14 -12.71 -1.31
N PRO A 111 18.30 -11.37 -1.47
CA PRO A 111 17.25 -10.43 -1.14
C PRO A 111 15.98 -10.69 -1.95
N LEU A 112 14.80 -10.40 -1.38
CA LEU A 112 13.52 -10.64 -2.05
C LEU A 112 13.42 -9.95 -3.42
N ARG A 113 13.91 -8.70 -3.57
CA ARG A 113 13.93 -8.02 -4.89
C ARG A 113 14.71 -8.80 -5.96
N SER A 114 15.84 -9.44 -5.56
CA SER A 114 16.64 -10.26 -6.47
C SER A 114 15.91 -11.55 -6.83
N PHE A 115 15.27 -12.18 -5.84
CA PHE A 115 14.42 -13.34 -6.04
C PHE A 115 13.25 -13.05 -7.01
N LEU A 116 12.68 -11.84 -6.94
CA LEU A 116 11.62 -11.38 -7.84
C LEU A 116 12.11 -10.96 -9.25
N GLY A 117 13.44 -11.01 -9.51
CA GLY A 117 14.02 -10.59 -10.79
C GLY A 117 14.11 -9.07 -10.98
N LEU A 118 14.11 -8.30 -9.89
CA LEU A 118 14.10 -6.83 -9.89
C LEU A 118 15.44 -6.23 -9.42
N ALA A 119 16.49 -7.04 -9.28
CA ALA A 119 17.82 -6.56 -8.92
C ALA A 119 18.33 -5.51 -9.91
N GLY A 120 18.96 -4.45 -9.40
CA GLY A 120 19.52 -3.37 -10.22
C GLY A 120 18.50 -2.39 -10.82
N ARG A 121 17.20 -2.62 -10.64
CA ARG A 121 16.16 -1.67 -11.04
C ARG A 121 15.93 -0.64 -9.94
N GLU A 122 15.74 0.62 -10.31
CA GLU A 122 15.39 1.68 -9.37
C GLU A 122 13.90 1.62 -9.02
N ALA A 123 13.60 1.82 -7.72
CA ALA A 123 12.24 2.05 -7.27
C ALA A 123 11.89 3.54 -7.36
N PRO A 124 10.63 3.91 -7.68
CA PRO A 124 10.20 5.29 -7.57
C PRO A 124 10.30 5.78 -6.12
N PRO A 125 10.43 7.10 -5.88
CA PRO A 125 10.34 7.65 -4.53
C PRO A 125 8.96 7.36 -3.93
N THR A 126 8.93 7.03 -2.64
CA THR A 126 7.65 6.91 -1.94
C THR A 126 7.09 8.27 -1.58
N SER A 127 5.76 8.41 -1.63
CA SER A 127 5.09 9.57 -1.05
C SER A 127 5.13 9.51 0.48
N PHE A 128 4.97 10.68 1.11
CA PHE A 128 4.64 10.80 2.52
C PHE A 128 3.20 11.32 2.65
N THR A 129 2.38 10.64 3.45
CA THR A 129 0.96 10.92 3.54
C THR A 129 0.66 12.01 4.57
N ILE A 130 -0.05 13.04 4.12
CA ILE A 130 -0.61 14.09 4.98
C ILE A 130 -2.07 13.75 5.25
N GLY A 131 -2.37 13.25 6.44
CA GLY A 131 -3.74 12.99 6.90
C GLY A 131 -4.54 14.27 7.10
N ILE A 132 -5.87 14.16 7.04
CA ILE A 132 -6.79 15.29 7.21
C ILE A 132 -6.59 15.93 8.60
N ALA A 133 -6.47 17.24 8.62
CA ALA A 133 -6.41 18.09 9.79
C ALA A 133 -6.81 19.53 9.40
N GLU A 134 -6.72 20.47 10.34
CA GLU A 134 -6.80 21.90 10.03
C GLU A 134 -5.80 22.28 8.92
N PRO A 135 -6.16 23.13 7.95
CA PRO A 135 -5.33 23.42 6.78
C PRO A 135 -3.90 23.86 7.10
N ARG A 136 -3.72 24.66 8.15
CA ARG A 136 -2.38 25.10 8.61
C ARG A 136 -1.55 23.96 9.16
N VAL A 137 -2.18 23.03 9.92
CA VAL A 137 -1.51 21.84 10.46
C VAL A 137 -1.07 20.91 9.32
N MET A 138 -1.90 20.75 8.29
CA MET A 138 -1.53 19.97 7.10
C MET A 138 -0.33 20.59 6.38
N ALA A 139 -0.30 21.92 6.24
CA ALA A 139 0.84 22.62 5.64
C ALA A 139 2.13 22.53 6.48
N GLU A 140 2.02 22.55 7.81
CA GLU A 140 3.16 22.32 8.71
C GLU A 140 3.72 20.90 8.59
N ARG A 141 2.85 19.89 8.52
CA ARG A 141 3.24 18.48 8.27
C ARG A 141 3.91 18.32 6.90
N ALA A 142 3.40 18.99 5.86
CA ALA A 142 4.00 19.00 4.54
C ALA A 142 5.41 19.61 4.55
N ALA A 143 5.60 20.74 5.26
CA ALA A 143 6.92 21.35 5.45
C ALA A 143 7.89 20.44 6.22
N ALA A 144 7.40 19.74 7.25
CA ALA A 144 8.21 18.78 8.01
C ALA A 144 8.64 17.58 7.15
N ALA A 145 7.74 17.07 6.29
CA ALA A 145 8.08 16.02 5.33
C ALA A 145 9.12 16.51 4.30
N ALA A 146 8.97 17.73 3.77
CA ALA A 146 9.96 18.35 2.89
C ALA A 146 11.34 18.46 3.56
N ALA A 147 11.38 18.87 4.83
CA ALA A 147 12.62 18.97 5.61
C ALA A 147 13.28 17.59 5.83
N LYS A 148 12.50 16.50 5.86
CA LYS A 148 12.98 15.10 5.89
C LYS A 148 13.40 14.60 4.48
N GLY A 149 13.35 15.44 3.44
CA GLY A 149 13.80 15.14 2.07
C GLY A 149 12.76 14.43 1.20
N PHE A 150 11.49 14.34 1.61
CA PHE A 150 10.45 13.81 0.73
C PHE A 150 10.18 14.75 -0.44
N SER A 151 10.23 14.21 -1.65
CA SER A 151 9.93 14.91 -2.90
C SER A 151 8.51 14.69 -3.41
N VAL A 152 7.75 13.80 -2.76
CA VAL A 152 6.37 13.44 -3.12
C VAL A 152 5.52 13.42 -1.86
N LEU A 153 4.37 14.11 -1.90
CA LEU A 153 3.34 14.04 -0.86
C LEU A 153 2.06 13.43 -1.40
N LYS A 154 1.38 12.66 -0.54
CA LYS A 154 -0.01 12.25 -0.73
C LYS A 154 -0.88 13.02 0.26
N VAL A 155 -1.80 13.83 -0.23
CA VAL A 155 -2.66 14.69 0.61
C VAL A 155 -4.05 14.09 0.67
N LYS A 156 -4.49 13.72 1.87
CA LYS A 156 -5.85 13.23 2.09
C LYS A 156 -6.83 14.40 2.05
N LEU A 157 -7.90 14.23 1.27
CA LEU A 157 -8.99 15.18 1.15
C LEU A 157 -10.29 14.54 1.68
N GLY A 158 -11.26 15.35 2.07
CA GLY A 158 -12.51 14.87 2.66
C GLY A 158 -13.75 15.36 1.92
N HIS A 159 -14.89 15.28 2.59
CA HIS A 159 -16.18 15.76 2.08
C HIS A 159 -16.32 17.30 2.10
N GLY A 160 -15.46 18.00 2.86
CA GLY A 160 -15.51 19.46 2.97
C GLY A 160 -14.98 20.17 1.73
N ASP A 161 -15.10 21.51 1.71
CA ASP A 161 -14.65 22.39 0.61
C ASP A 161 -13.29 23.05 0.88
N ALA A 162 -12.52 22.52 1.84
CA ALA A 162 -11.23 23.10 2.23
C ALA A 162 -10.06 22.70 1.31
N GLU A 163 -10.29 21.90 0.27
CA GLU A 163 -9.22 21.37 -0.59
C GLU A 163 -8.37 22.48 -1.23
N VAL A 164 -8.98 23.58 -1.63
CA VAL A 164 -8.27 24.73 -2.24
C VAL A 164 -7.39 25.42 -1.22
N GLU A 165 -7.88 25.67 -0.01
CA GLU A 165 -7.11 26.29 1.07
C GLU A 165 -5.95 25.39 1.51
N VAL A 166 -6.22 24.10 1.73
CA VAL A 166 -5.19 23.10 2.10
C VAL A 166 -4.07 23.07 1.06
N LEU A 167 -4.41 22.91 -0.22
CA LEU A 167 -3.42 22.77 -1.28
C LEU A 167 -2.66 24.09 -1.52
N SER A 168 -3.31 25.26 -1.36
CA SER A 168 -2.65 26.56 -1.41
C SER A 168 -1.57 26.69 -0.34
N LEU A 169 -1.94 26.40 0.92
CA LEU A 169 -1.01 26.50 2.05
C LEU A 169 0.12 25.46 1.97
N ILE A 170 -0.15 24.26 1.44
CA ILE A 170 0.88 23.24 1.20
C ILE A 170 1.84 23.73 0.11
N ARG A 171 1.34 24.27 -1.03
CA ARG A 171 2.19 24.75 -2.12
C ARG A 171 3.12 25.90 -1.74
N GLU A 172 2.72 26.75 -0.81
CA GLU A 172 3.61 27.79 -0.25
C GLU A 172 4.87 27.21 0.41
N ARG A 173 4.85 25.95 0.83
CA ARG A 173 5.88 25.31 1.65
C ARG A 173 6.50 24.06 1.03
N PHE A 174 5.92 23.55 -0.05
CA PHE A 174 6.35 22.33 -0.72
C PHE A 174 6.29 22.47 -2.25
N ALA A 175 7.45 22.43 -2.88
CA ALA A 175 7.60 22.54 -4.33
C ALA A 175 7.60 21.18 -5.06
N GLY A 176 7.57 20.06 -4.32
CA GLY A 176 7.61 18.72 -4.90
C GLY A 176 6.27 18.27 -5.47
N THR A 177 6.20 17.01 -5.87
CA THR A 177 5.01 16.37 -6.43
C THR A 177 3.91 16.18 -5.37
N ILE A 178 2.67 16.56 -5.71
CA ILE A 178 1.50 16.32 -4.86
C ILE A 178 0.56 15.35 -5.56
N ARG A 179 0.10 14.35 -4.83
CA ARG A 179 -1.00 13.43 -5.14
C ARG A 179 -2.13 13.69 -4.17
N VAL A 180 -3.36 13.58 -4.58
CA VAL A 180 -4.50 13.78 -3.69
C VAL A 180 -5.38 12.54 -3.64
N ASP A 181 -5.96 12.28 -2.45
CA ASP A 181 -6.79 11.10 -2.21
C ASP A 181 -8.03 11.47 -1.38
N PRO A 182 -9.17 11.63 -2.03
CA PRO A 182 -10.46 11.83 -1.37
C PRO A 182 -11.00 10.59 -0.65
N ASN A 183 -10.44 9.39 -0.87
CA ASN A 183 -10.92 8.12 -0.33
C ASN A 183 -12.43 7.90 -0.56
N ALA A 184 -12.87 7.98 -1.82
CA ALA A 184 -14.25 7.78 -2.25
C ALA A 184 -15.27 8.77 -1.66
N ALA A 185 -14.82 9.97 -1.27
CA ALA A 185 -15.67 10.96 -0.59
C ALA A 185 -16.54 11.82 -1.52
N TRP A 186 -16.23 11.84 -2.81
CA TRP A 186 -16.93 12.70 -3.77
C TRP A 186 -17.95 11.92 -4.59
N THR A 187 -19.04 12.59 -4.96
CA THR A 187 -19.98 12.02 -5.94
C THR A 187 -19.42 12.17 -7.36
N PRO A 188 -19.84 11.31 -8.32
CA PRO A 188 -19.42 11.47 -9.72
C PRO A 188 -19.78 12.83 -10.31
N ASP A 189 -20.91 13.41 -9.90
CA ASP A 189 -21.38 14.72 -10.41
C ASP A 189 -20.52 15.89 -9.92
N GLU A 190 -20.04 15.86 -8.66
CA GLU A 190 -19.25 16.93 -8.09
C GLU A 190 -17.74 16.80 -8.36
N ALA A 191 -17.23 15.57 -8.54
CA ALA A 191 -15.80 15.31 -8.65
C ALA A 191 -15.12 16.10 -9.79
N PRO A 192 -15.66 16.23 -11.02
CA PRO A 192 -15.02 17.00 -12.07
C PRO A 192 -14.81 18.48 -11.68
N ALA A 193 -15.81 19.12 -11.08
CA ALA A 193 -15.72 20.52 -10.66
C ALA A 193 -14.72 20.71 -9.50
N ARG A 194 -14.63 19.74 -8.56
CA ARG A 194 -13.62 19.74 -7.49
C ARG A 194 -12.21 19.60 -8.06
N ILE A 195 -12.01 18.66 -9.00
CA ILE A 195 -10.73 18.42 -9.67
C ILE A 195 -10.27 19.67 -10.43
N GLU A 196 -11.18 20.33 -11.16
CA GLU A 196 -10.87 21.57 -11.89
C GLU A 196 -10.37 22.69 -10.96
N ARG A 197 -10.99 22.84 -9.76
CA ARG A 197 -10.56 23.84 -8.77
C ARG A 197 -9.14 23.61 -8.25
N ILE A 198 -8.72 22.32 -8.14
CA ILE A 198 -7.41 21.96 -7.58
C ILE A 198 -6.33 21.75 -8.65
N ALA A 199 -6.68 21.64 -9.93
CA ALA A 199 -5.73 21.36 -11.02
C ALA A 199 -4.60 22.42 -11.10
N ARG A 200 -4.89 23.69 -10.75
CA ARG A 200 -3.90 24.78 -10.71
C ARG A 200 -2.74 24.55 -9.71
N PHE A 201 -2.87 23.58 -8.78
CA PHE A 201 -1.84 23.26 -7.81
C PHE A 201 -0.87 22.17 -8.31
N GLU A 202 -0.83 21.89 -9.61
CA GLU A 202 0.10 20.94 -10.25
C GLU A 202 0.03 19.54 -9.59
N ILE A 203 -1.19 19.04 -9.41
CA ILE A 203 -1.46 17.72 -8.83
C ILE A 203 -1.13 16.64 -9.86
N GLU A 204 -0.36 15.61 -9.47
CA GLU A 204 0.04 14.52 -10.38
C GLU A 204 -1.16 13.64 -10.77
N PHE A 205 -2.02 13.30 -9.81
CA PHE A 205 -3.26 12.56 -10.02
C PHE A 205 -4.21 12.67 -8.82
N VAL A 206 -5.46 12.27 -9.05
CA VAL A 206 -6.49 12.10 -8.02
C VAL A 206 -6.76 10.62 -7.84
N GLU A 207 -6.60 10.12 -6.59
CA GLU A 207 -6.83 8.73 -6.22
C GLU A 207 -8.25 8.53 -5.70
N GLN A 208 -8.94 7.50 -6.15
CA GLN A 208 -10.29 7.07 -5.76
C GLN A 208 -11.22 8.23 -5.38
N PRO A 209 -11.58 9.11 -6.31
CA PRO A 209 -12.47 10.24 -5.97
C PRO A 209 -13.89 9.80 -5.61
N THR A 210 -14.42 8.74 -6.25
CA THR A 210 -15.82 8.32 -6.19
C THR A 210 -16.00 6.96 -5.52
N PRO A 211 -17.23 6.56 -5.14
CA PRO A 211 -17.54 5.25 -4.58
C PRO A 211 -16.99 4.09 -5.41
N THR A 212 -16.62 3.01 -4.74
CA THR A 212 -15.83 1.89 -5.32
C THR A 212 -16.64 0.94 -6.20
N ASP A 213 -17.94 0.89 -6.00
CA ASP A 213 -18.91 0.07 -6.75
C ASP A 213 -19.48 0.79 -7.98
N ASP A 214 -19.23 2.10 -8.11
CA ASP A 214 -19.67 2.93 -9.23
C ASP A 214 -18.56 3.12 -10.28
N ILE A 215 -18.31 2.07 -11.07
CA ILE A 215 -17.28 2.10 -12.13
C ILE A 215 -17.68 3.04 -13.29
N ASP A 216 -18.97 3.17 -13.57
CA ASP A 216 -19.46 4.09 -14.61
C ASP A 216 -19.32 5.54 -14.15
N GLY A 217 -19.57 5.83 -12.87
CA GLY A 217 -19.29 7.13 -12.27
C GLY A 217 -17.79 7.47 -12.29
N LEU A 218 -16.91 6.49 -12.02
CA LEU A 218 -15.47 6.68 -12.13
C LEU A 218 -15.05 6.99 -13.57
N ARG A 219 -15.62 6.28 -14.57
CA ARG A 219 -15.40 6.55 -15.99
C ARG A 219 -15.88 7.93 -16.39
N TYR A 220 -17.06 8.33 -15.92
CA TYR A 220 -17.61 9.66 -16.14
C TYR A 220 -16.65 10.76 -15.63
N VAL A 221 -16.10 10.58 -14.44
CA VAL A 221 -15.10 11.50 -13.86
C VAL A 221 -13.83 11.51 -14.70
N ARG A 222 -13.29 10.33 -15.06
CA ARG A 222 -12.08 10.22 -15.88
C ARG A 222 -12.18 10.99 -17.20
N GLU A 223 -13.31 10.89 -17.89
CA GLU A 223 -13.54 11.55 -19.18
C GLU A 223 -13.61 13.08 -19.08
N ARG A 224 -13.91 13.62 -17.89
CA ARG A 224 -14.11 15.05 -17.63
C ARG A 224 -13.02 15.67 -16.76
N SER A 225 -12.14 14.84 -16.24
CA SER A 225 -11.08 15.29 -15.33
C SER A 225 -9.94 15.93 -16.09
N ALA A 226 -9.48 17.11 -15.61
CA ALA A 226 -8.24 17.74 -16.05
C ALA A 226 -6.98 17.00 -15.54
N LEU A 227 -7.14 16.09 -14.58
CA LEU A 227 -6.04 15.34 -13.92
C LEU A 227 -6.22 13.83 -14.14
N PRO A 228 -5.13 13.05 -14.15
CA PRO A 228 -5.23 11.59 -14.15
C PRO A 228 -6.01 11.05 -12.94
N ILE A 229 -6.77 9.99 -13.14
CA ILE A 229 -7.53 9.29 -12.09
C ILE A 229 -6.88 7.94 -11.83
N VAL A 230 -6.66 7.61 -10.55
CA VAL A 230 -6.11 6.33 -10.08
C VAL A 230 -7.14 5.66 -9.18
N ALA A 231 -7.49 4.39 -9.45
CA ALA A 231 -8.40 3.62 -8.62
C ALA A 231 -7.64 2.93 -7.48
N ASP A 232 -8.13 3.01 -6.23
CA ASP A 232 -7.57 2.33 -5.05
C ASP A 232 -8.50 1.22 -4.55
N GLU A 233 -9.52 1.59 -3.79
CA GLU A 233 -10.40 0.62 -3.16
C GLU A 233 -11.23 -0.18 -4.19
N ALA A 234 -11.39 0.31 -5.41
CA ALA A 234 -12.03 -0.41 -6.51
C ALA A 234 -11.12 -1.47 -7.17
N ALA A 235 -9.79 -1.41 -6.95
CA ALA A 235 -8.79 -2.32 -7.51
C ALA A 235 -8.31 -3.31 -6.44
N VAL A 236 -9.01 -4.42 -6.26
CA VAL A 236 -8.72 -5.42 -5.21
C VAL A 236 -7.94 -6.60 -5.77
N ARG A 237 -8.42 -7.22 -6.85
CA ARG A 237 -7.86 -8.44 -7.46
C ARG A 237 -7.67 -8.28 -8.97
N LEU A 238 -6.99 -9.25 -9.58
CA LEU A 238 -6.73 -9.29 -11.02
C LEU A 238 -7.97 -9.05 -11.91
N PRO A 239 -9.15 -9.62 -11.64
CA PRO A 239 -10.36 -9.32 -12.44
C PRO A 239 -10.79 -7.85 -12.40
N ASP A 240 -10.46 -7.12 -11.33
CA ASP A 240 -10.81 -5.70 -11.22
C ASP A 240 -9.99 -4.85 -12.19
N VAL A 241 -8.77 -5.27 -12.52
CA VAL A 241 -7.91 -4.56 -13.51
C VAL A 241 -8.59 -4.49 -14.86
N GLU A 242 -9.21 -5.59 -15.31
CA GLU A 242 -10.01 -5.62 -16.55
C GLU A 242 -11.22 -4.69 -16.47
N ARG A 243 -11.95 -4.76 -15.36
CA ARG A 243 -13.16 -3.97 -15.13
C ARG A 243 -12.89 -2.47 -15.09
N LEU A 244 -11.71 -2.08 -14.58
CA LEU A 244 -11.25 -0.69 -14.46
C LEU A 244 -10.61 -0.15 -15.74
N SER A 245 -10.32 -1.01 -16.72
CA SER A 245 -9.77 -0.57 -18.01
C SER A 245 -10.73 0.42 -18.69
N GLY A 246 -10.19 1.59 -19.04
CA GLY A 246 -10.99 2.69 -19.60
C GLY A 246 -11.82 3.49 -18.57
N ALA A 247 -11.86 3.09 -17.29
CA ALA A 247 -12.53 3.84 -16.23
C ALA A 247 -11.56 4.70 -15.40
N CYS A 248 -10.26 4.41 -15.42
CA CYS A 248 -9.21 5.20 -14.78
C CYS A 248 -7.93 5.19 -15.62
N HIS A 249 -6.92 5.97 -15.21
CA HIS A 249 -5.61 6.04 -15.88
C HIS A 249 -4.57 5.13 -15.23
N GLY A 250 -4.84 4.68 -14.01
CA GLY A 250 -3.98 3.80 -13.24
C GLY A 250 -4.70 3.19 -12.05
N ILE A 251 -4.02 2.25 -11.39
CA ILE A 251 -4.53 1.56 -10.22
C ILE A 251 -3.53 1.63 -9.06
N ASN A 252 -4.02 1.62 -7.83
CA ASN A 252 -3.22 1.43 -6.63
C ASN A 252 -3.32 -0.03 -6.16
N VAL A 253 -2.26 -0.79 -6.38
CA VAL A 253 -2.13 -2.15 -5.89
C VAL A 253 -1.61 -2.11 -4.45
N LYS A 254 -2.30 -2.79 -3.52
CA LYS A 254 -1.86 -2.95 -2.13
C LYS A 254 -1.84 -4.45 -1.80
N LEU A 255 -0.71 -4.94 -1.31
CA LEU A 255 -0.54 -6.36 -0.97
C LEU A 255 -1.64 -6.85 -0.03
N GLN A 256 -1.99 -6.04 0.97
CA GLN A 256 -3.03 -6.34 1.96
C GLN A 256 -4.46 -6.42 1.37
N LYS A 257 -4.70 -5.83 0.20
CA LYS A 257 -5.98 -5.98 -0.51
C LYS A 257 -5.98 -7.23 -1.39
N CYS A 258 -4.96 -7.34 -2.23
CA CYS A 258 -4.97 -8.36 -3.29
C CYS A 258 -4.60 -9.75 -2.79
N GLY A 259 -4.03 -9.89 -1.59
CA GLY A 259 -3.66 -11.18 -1.02
C GLY A 259 -2.17 -11.53 -1.19
N GLY A 260 -1.31 -10.54 -1.50
CA GLY A 260 0.13 -10.69 -1.45
C GLY A 260 0.87 -10.40 -2.74
N ILE A 261 2.15 -10.79 -2.78
CA ILE A 261 3.12 -10.50 -3.85
C ILE A 261 2.74 -11.19 -5.17
N ALA A 262 2.32 -12.45 -5.10
CA ALA A 262 1.99 -13.23 -6.30
C ALA A 262 0.85 -12.57 -7.11
N GLU A 263 -0.25 -12.22 -6.45
CA GLU A 263 -1.39 -11.54 -7.08
C GLU A 263 -1.03 -10.13 -7.53
N ALA A 264 -0.30 -9.37 -6.70
CA ALA A 264 0.16 -8.03 -7.05
C ALA A 264 0.97 -8.02 -8.35
N ARG A 265 1.88 -8.98 -8.54
CA ARG A 265 2.66 -9.11 -9.77
C ARG A 265 1.77 -9.37 -11.00
N ALA A 266 0.75 -10.21 -10.86
CA ALA A 266 -0.20 -10.47 -11.94
C ALA A 266 -1.02 -9.20 -12.28
N MET A 267 -1.49 -8.47 -11.27
CA MET A 267 -2.21 -7.20 -11.44
C MET A 267 -1.34 -6.14 -12.11
N ILE A 268 -0.07 -6.00 -11.69
CA ILE A 268 0.88 -5.04 -12.27
C ILE A 268 1.12 -5.36 -13.76
N ALA A 269 1.44 -6.61 -14.08
CA ALA A 269 1.65 -7.04 -15.45
C ALA A 269 0.43 -6.75 -16.31
N ARG A 270 -0.76 -7.12 -15.82
CA ARG A 270 -2.00 -6.92 -16.57
C ARG A 270 -2.36 -5.44 -16.76
N ALA A 271 -2.14 -4.61 -15.74
CA ALA A 271 -2.35 -3.16 -15.85
C ALA A 271 -1.46 -2.55 -16.94
N HIS A 272 -0.18 -2.93 -16.97
CA HIS A 272 0.76 -2.48 -18.01
C HIS A 272 0.35 -2.95 -19.40
N ASP A 273 -0.11 -4.21 -19.56
CA ASP A 273 -0.64 -4.73 -20.85
C ASP A 273 -1.83 -3.91 -21.35
N LEU A 274 -2.63 -3.36 -20.44
CA LEU A 274 -3.77 -2.49 -20.74
C LEU A 274 -3.40 -1.01 -20.86
N GLY A 275 -2.11 -0.66 -20.78
CA GLY A 275 -1.61 0.72 -20.84
C GLY A 275 -1.94 1.57 -19.62
N MET A 276 -2.28 0.95 -18.50
CA MET A 276 -2.55 1.63 -17.22
C MET A 276 -1.26 1.77 -16.42
N LYS A 277 -1.12 2.89 -15.71
CA LYS A 277 -0.05 3.07 -14.72
C LYS A 277 -0.37 2.39 -13.40
N VAL A 278 0.65 2.05 -12.63
CA VAL A 278 0.48 1.38 -11.35
C VAL A 278 1.17 2.15 -10.23
N MET A 279 0.42 2.36 -9.16
CA MET A 279 0.95 2.72 -7.84
C MET A 279 1.00 1.47 -6.97
N LEU A 280 2.07 1.29 -6.24
CA LEU A 280 2.13 0.30 -5.16
C LEU A 280 1.95 1.04 -3.83
N GLY A 281 0.86 0.75 -3.14
CA GLY A 281 0.50 1.41 -1.89
C GLY A 281 0.47 0.48 -0.70
N CYS A 282 0.24 1.07 0.47
CA CYS A 282 0.08 0.36 1.75
C CYS A 282 -1.16 0.85 2.50
N ARG A 283 -1.48 0.19 3.60
CA ARG A 283 -2.40 0.68 4.63
C ARG A 283 -1.63 1.48 5.67
N ALA A 284 -2.23 2.48 6.26
CA ALA A 284 -1.61 3.20 7.39
C ALA A 284 -1.28 2.24 8.53
N ALA A 285 -0.13 2.44 9.19
CA ALA A 285 0.36 1.64 10.30
C ALA A 285 0.58 0.14 9.95
N GLU A 286 1.12 -0.15 8.78
CA GLU A 286 1.81 -1.42 8.49
C GLU A 286 3.23 -1.36 9.05
N THR A 287 3.76 -2.47 9.58
CA THR A 287 5.15 -2.51 10.07
C THR A 287 6.16 -2.65 8.92
N SER A 288 7.43 -2.54 9.25
CA SER A 288 8.53 -2.77 8.29
C SER A 288 8.51 -4.14 7.64
N VAL A 289 7.79 -5.14 8.16
CA VAL A 289 7.61 -6.46 7.53
C VAL A 289 6.77 -6.33 6.25
N ALA A 290 5.57 -5.77 6.35
CA ALA A 290 4.67 -5.60 5.21
C ALA A 290 5.23 -4.56 4.22
N ILE A 291 5.75 -3.44 4.73
CA ILE A 291 6.33 -2.39 3.89
C ILE A 291 7.55 -2.89 3.12
N ALA A 292 8.42 -3.73 3.72
CA ALA A 292 9.54 -4.31 3.00
C ALA A 292 9.10 -5.21 1.84
N ALA A 293 8.07 -6.03 2.04
CA ALA A 293 7.53 -6.87 0.97
C ALA A 293 7.10 -6.02 -0.25
N ALA A 294 6.37 -4.94 -0.01
CA ALA A 294 5.96 -4.00 -1.05
C ALA A 294 7.16 -3.23 -1.62
N ALA A 295 8.09 -2.75 -0.79
CA ALA A 295 9.27 -2.01 -1.25
C ALA A 295 10.15 -2.84 -2.21
N HIS A 296 10.34 -4.16 -1.93
CA HIS A 296 11.06 -5.06 -2.82
C HIS A 296 10.37 -5.24 -4.19
N LEU A 297 9.06 -5.03 -4.29
CA LEU A 297 8.29 -5.07 -5.53
C LEU A 297 8.22 -3.70 -6.24
N ALA A 298 8.46 -2.59 -5.52
CA ALA A 298 8.33 -1.22 -6.03
C ALA A 298 9.13 -0.91 -7.32
N PRO A 299 10.30 -1.55 -7.62
CA PRO A 299 10.97 -1.35 -8.92
C PRO A 299 10.18 -1.80 -10.16
N SER A 300 8.99 -2.38 -9.99
CA SER A 300 8.11 -2.82 -11.09
C SER A 300 6.96 -1.85 -11.40
N VAL A 301 6.87 -0.69 -10.73
CA VAL A 301 5.75 0.26 -10.86
C VAL A 301 6.23 1.70 -11.06
N GLU A 302 5.32 2.58 -11.50
CA GLU A 302 5.60 4.00 -11.73
C GLU A 302 5.55 4.83 -10.45
N TRP A 303 4.74 4.44 -9.47
CA TRP A 303 4.49 5.21 -8.26
C TRP A 303 4.55 4.32 -7.00
N ALA A 304 5.09 4.86 -5.92
CA ALA A 304 5.07 4.24 -4.60
C ALA A 304 4.41 5.15 -3.57
N ASP A 305 3.66 4.51 -2.64
CA ASP A 305 2.98 5.10 -1.50
C ASP A 305 3.10 4.14 -0.31
N LEU A 306 4.36 3.99 0.18
CA LEU A 306 4.78 2.95 1.11
C LEU A 306 5.40 3.57 2.37
N ASP A 307 4.62 4.40 3.05
CA ASP A 307 5.01 5.13 4.25
C ASP A 307 4.34 4.61 5.53
N GLY A 308 3.64 3.47 5.48
CA GLY A 308 2.87 2.95 6.61
C GLY A 308 3.68 2.79 7.89
N ASN A 309 4.93 2.30 7.78
CA ASN A 309 5.85 2.14 8.89
C ASN A 309 6.50 3.46 9.36
N LEU A 310 6.49 4.50 8.53
CA LEU A 310 7.02 5.82 8.89
C LEU A 310 6.03 6.65 9.71
N LEU A 311 4.79 6.20 9.79
CA LEU A 311 3.71 6.85 10.55
C LEU A 311 3.63 6.32 12.00
N ILE A 312 4.34 5.24 12.35
CA ILE A 312 4.32 4.61 13.68
C ILE A 312 5.61 4.90 14.44
N VAL A 313 5.50 4.93 15.78
CA VAL A 313 6.63 5.28 16.67
C VAL A 313 7.35 4.06 17.24
N ASP A 314 6.73 2.90 17.18
CA ASP A 314 7.16 1.68 17.88
C ASP A 314 7.19 0.46 16.96
N ASP A 315 7.64 0.65 15.71
CA ASP A 315 7.84 -0.45 14.77
C ASP A 315 8.81 -1.49 15.37
N PRO A 316 8.36 -2.74 15.61
CA PRO A 316 9.21 -3.76 16.22
C PRO A 316 10.27 -4.32 15.25
N PHE A 317 10.30 -3.85 14.01
CA PHE A 317 11.22 -4.32 12.98
C PHE A 317 11.92 -3.18 12.24
N ARG A 318 13.08 -3.51 11.65
CA ARG A 318 13.76 -2.70 10.63
C ARG A 318 14.01 -3.56 9.41
N ALA A 319 13.72 -3.05 8.22
CA ALA A 319 13.92 -3.80 6.98
C ALA A 319 14.51 -2.93 5.86
N VAL A 320 13.69 -2.18 5.14
CA VAL A 320 14.08 -1.30 4.03
C VAL A 320 13.93 0.16 4.49
N PRO A 321 14.99 0.82 4.97
CA PRO A 321 14.91 2.22 5.37
C PRO A 321 14.52 3.13 4.21
N VAL A 322 13.83 4.21 4.54
CA VAL A 322 13.55 5.31 3.60
C VAL A 322 14.41 6.52 3.97
N VAL A 323 15.24 6.96 3.06
CA VAL A 323 16.11 8.12 3.23
C VAL A 323 15.80 9.12 2.11
N ASN A 324 15.43 10.35 2.47
CA ASN A 324 15.00 11.37 1.51
C ASN A 324 13.91 10.88 0.55
N GLY A 325 12.92 10.15 1.07
CA GLY A 325 11.83 9.59 0.28
C GLY A 325 12.20 8.41 -0.63
N ARG A 326 13.43 7.86 -0.54
CA ARG A 326 13.90 6.74 -1.36
C ARG A 326 14.23 5.52 -0.52
N PHE A 327 13.91 4.34 -1.04
CA PHE A 327 14.22 3.06 -0.39
C PHE A 327 15.71 2.76 -0.44
N VAL A 328 16.28 2.36 0.70
CA VAL A 328 17.66 1.92 0.82
C VAL A 328 17.68 0.40 1.02
N PHE A 329 17.90 -0.32 -0.05
CA PHE A 329 17.95 -1.77 -0.03
C PHE A 329 19.30 -2.28 0.49
N SER A 330 19.25 -3.33 1.31
CA SER A 330 20.43 -4.08 1.76
C SER A 330 20.59 -5.39 0.97
N ASP A 331 21.72 -6.08 1.18
CA ASP A 331 21.96 -7.42 0.62
C ASP A 331 21.49 -8.55 1.57
N ARG A 332 20.73 -8.23 2.61
CA ARG A 332 20.13 -9.24 3.50
C ARG A 332 19.13 -10.09 2.72
N THR A 333 19.14 -11.39 3.00
CA THR A 333 18.24 -12.35 2.36
C THR A 333 16.77 -12.11 2.74
N GLY A 334 15.86 -12.53 1.87
CA GLY A 334 14.42 -12.36 2.08
C GLY A 334 14.01 -10.90 2.12
N LEU A 335 13.12 -10.56 3.05
CA LEU A 335 12.68 -9.19 3.34
C LEU A 335 13.80 -8.30 3.93
N GLY A 336 14.87 -8.93 4.47
CA GLY A 336 15.88 -8.22 5.24
C GLY A 336 15.38 -7.71 6.60
N ALA A 337 14.21 -8.14 7.04
CA ALA A 337 13.58 -7.71 8.29
C ALA A 337 14.29 -8.31 9.51
N VAL A 338 14.69 -7.44 10.44
CA VAL A 338 15.32 -7.79 11.72
C VAL A 338 14.60 -7.07 12.85
N PRO A 339 14.63 -7.58 14.09
CA PRO A 339 14.12 -6.84 15.26
C PRO A 339 14.75 -5.44 15.35
N ALA A 340 13.95 -4.46 15.84
CA ALA A 340 14.33 -3.04 15.94
C ALA A 340 15.37 -2.78 17.03
#